data_2beab8c8ad1476ab37b8513ede230e8c
#
_entry.id   2beab8c8ad1476ab37b8513ede230e8c
#
_cell.length_a   1.000
_cell.length_b   1.000
_cell.length_c   1.000
_cell.angle_alpha   90.00
_cell.angle_beta   90.00
_cell.angle_gamma   90.00
#
_symmetry.space_group_name_H-M   'P 1'
#
loop_
_entity.id
_entity.type
_entity.pdbx_description
1 polymer ?
#
loop_
_entity_poly.entity_id
_entity_poly.type
_entity_poly.pdbx_seq_one_letter_code
_entity_poly.pdbx_strand_id
1 'polypeptide(L)'
;QFRFIGVQPFIIGSDQNTSLTFRSSSFIGTIPLIASDTGKQIGDFVVMPRFTGRDRFEDYIEILNLLGTEISPEVIDSLPLASGKNFRPPLYLEAVKFIAYLEALLSRPWRKFDNIEKISSQPSGQINWTKYINNEYKIENRLKFPTRKNILSEFHSEYAEIRYVFDICKNELLSSNTPQRIKNTIRVKLSFIEEKLYHHKPKATNNIITKSSDSPTVKTCKEQANKILNFNLVDSTAWRVDFSDVFEKFVQHIFKAVAKETGGKLFANFKFHSRTSK
;
A
#
# COMPACT_ATOMS: atom_id res chain seq x y z
N GLN A 1 7.04 -5.18 25.15
CA GLN A 1 6.56 -5.28 23.77
C GLN A 1 6.31 -6.75 23.36
N PHE A 2 7.28 -7.66 23.54
CA PHE A 2 7.12 -9.07 23.19
C PHE A 2 5.96 -9.79 23.88
N ARG A 3 5.67 -9.45 25.15
CA ARG A 3 4.50 -10.00 25.86
C ARG A 3 3.17 -9.64 25.19
N PHE A 4 3.07 -8.46 24.61
CA PHE A 4 1.85 -8.02 23.92
C PHE A 4 1.54 -8.91 22.73
N ILE A 5 2.53 -9.23 21.90
CA ILE A 5 2.36 -10.11 20.73
C ILE A 5 2.41 -11.61 21.11
N GLY A 6 2.42 -11.93 22.41
CA GLY A 6 2.44 -13.31 22.89
C GLY A 6 3.74 -14.05 22.60
N VAL A 7 4.86 -13.35 22.48
CA VAL A 7 6.16 -13.91 22.19
C VAL A 7 7.00 -13.95 23.47
N GLN A 8 7.60 -15.10 23.71
CA GLN A 8 8.54 -15.30 24.82
C GLN A 8 9.93 -15.54 24.23
N PRO A 9 10.91 -14.66 24.52
CA PRO A 9 12.29 -14.91 24.18
C PRO A 9 12.94 -15.88 25.18
N PHE A 10 13.70 -16.82 24.68
CA PHE A 10 14.50 -17.76 25.47
C PHE A 10 15.94 -17.74 24.99
N ILE A 11 16.85 -17.82 25.91
CA ILE A 11 18.27 -18.03 25.64
C ILE A 11 18.56 -19.52 25.80
N ILE A 12 19.02 -20.14 24.75
CA ILE A 12 19.40 -21.58 24.75
C ILE A 12 20.89 -21.67 24.45
N GLY A 13 21.59 -22.46 25.23
CA GLY A 13 23.03 -22.70 25.11
C GLY A 13 23.85 -22.10 26.25
N SER A 14 25.13 -22.43 26.25
CA SER A 14 26.12 -21.89 27.21
C SER A 14 27.30 -21.31 26.46
N ASP A 15 27.81 -20.21 26.98
CA ASP A 15 29.04 -19.52 26.58
C ASP A 15 29.16 -19.23 25.06
N GLN A 16 29.90 -20.05 24.33
CA GLN A 16 30.22 -19.79 22.92
C GLN A 16 29.10 -20.15 21.91
N ASN A 17 28.11 -20.94 22.33
CA ASN A 17 27.00 -21.42 21.50
C ASN A 17 25.63 -20.94 22.03
N THR A 18 25.52 -19.66 22.37
CA THR A 18 24.26 -19.08 22.84
C THR A 18 23.38 -18.69 21.66
N SER A 19 22.14 -19.17 21.63
CA SER A 19 21.13 -18.77 20.65
C SER A 19 19.93 -18.14 21.32
N LEU A 20 19.39 -17.09 20.69
CA LEU A 20 18.15 -16.46 21.10
C LEU A 20 16.99 -17.09 20.31
N THR A 21 16.11 -17.76 21.04
CA THR A 21 14.93 -18.44 20.46
C THR A 21 13.66 -17.72 20.87
N PHE A 22 12.72 -17.58 19.95
CA PHE A 22 11.41 -16.97 20.18
C PHE A 22 10.31 -18.02 20.08
N ARG A 23 9.46 -18.07 21.10
CA ARG A 23 8.27 -18.93 21.12
C ARG A 23 7.04 -18.04 21.01
N SER A 24 6.24 -18.19 19.94
CA SER A 24 4.97 -17.47 19.74
C SER A 24 3.80 -18.25 20.33
N SER A 25 2.75 -17.52 20.73
CA SER A 25 1.43 -18.04 21.11
C SER A 25 0.46 -18.04 19.90
N SER A 26 -0.84 -17.91 20.18
CA SER A 26 -1.89 -17.80 19.15
C SER A 26 -1.98 -16.43 18.46
N PHE A 27 -1.25 -15.42 18.96
CA PHE A 27 -1.31 -14.08 18.39
C PHE A 27 -0.45 -13.92 17.15
N ILE A 28 -0.97 -13.13 16.22
CA ILE A 28 -0.30 -12.66 15.01
C ILE A 28 -0.31 -11.14 15.06
N GLY A 29 0.74 -10.52 14.56
CA GLY A 29 0.81 -9.08 14.56
C GLY A 29 2.21 -8.52 14.40
N THR A 30 2.36 -7.26 14.69
CA THR A 30 3.62 -6.52 14.53
C THR A 30 3.87 -5.64 15.75
N ILE A 31 5.12 -5.58 16.17
CA ILE A 31 5.60 -4.62 17.17
C ILE A 31 6.82 -3.87 16.62
N PRO A 32 6.91 -2.54 16.82
CA PRO A 32 8.10 -1.80 16.48
C PRO A 32 9.26 -2.18 17.42
N LEU A 33 10.43 -2.39 16.85
CA LEU A 33 11.67 -2.55 17.61
C LEU A 33 12.30 -1.17 17.81
N ILE A 34 12.38 -0.76 19.05
CA ILE A 34 12.92 0.56 19.43
C ILE A 34 14.30 0.36 20.05
N ALA A 35 15.30 1.08 19.55
CA ALA A 35 16.63 1.10 20.13
C ALA A 35 16.59 1.72 21.55
N SER A 36 17.19 1.04 22.52
CA SER A 36 17.15 1.45 23.93
C SER A 36 17.93 2.73 24.22
N ASP A 37 18.94 3.03 23.39
CA ASP A 37 19.84 4.17 23.52
C ASP A 37 19.29 5.45 22.88
N THR A 38 18.65 5.32 21.72
CA THR A 38 18.18 6.46 20.93
C THR A 38 16.67 6.67 20.94
N GLY A 39 15.90 5.69 21.43
CA GLY A 39 14.44 5.69 21.34
C GLY A 39 13.91 5.63 19.89
N LYS A 40 14.77 5.44 18.88
CA LYS A 40 14.37 5.38 17.48
C LYS A 40 13.96 3.96 17.11
N GLN A 41 12.97 3.87 16.22
CA GLN A 41 12.59 2.60 15.63
C GLN A 41 13.69 2.13 14.67
N ILE A 42 14.15 0.90 14.90
CA ILE A 42 15.20 0.23 14.11
C ILE A 42 14.66 -0.88 13.20
N GLY A 43 13.41 -1.26 13.39
CA GLY A 43 12.73 -2.29 12.59
C GLY A 43 11.39 -2.68 13.18
N ASP A 44 10.78 -3.70 12.58
CA ASP A 44 9.55 -4.31 13.05
C ASP A 44 9.77 -5.80 13.33
N PHE A 45 9.20 -6.27 14.44
CA PHE A 45 9.13 -7.69 14.73
C PHE A 45 7.73 -8.19 14.37
N VAL A 46 7.65 -9.11 13.42
CA VAL A 46 6.40 -9.63 12.87
C VAL A 46 6.21 -11.08 13.24
N VAL A 47 5.05 -11.40 13.80
CA VAL A 47 4.61 -12.79 14.02
C VAL A 47 3.63 -13.16 12.91
N MET A 48 3.99 -14.17 12.11
CA MET A 48 3.21 -14.63 10.97
C MET A 48 2.45 -15.92 11.28
N PRO A 49 1.32 -16.18 10.65
CA PRO A 49 0.59 -17.44 10.78
C PRO A 49 1.36 -18.60 10.15
N ARG A 50 1.35 -19.76 10.81
CA ARG A 50 2.08 -20.95 10.31
C ARG A 50 1.50 -21.53 9.02
N PHE A 51 0.19 -21.41 8.82
CA PHE A 51 -0.52 -22.00 7.69
C PHE A 51 -0.23 -21.32 6.35
N THR A 52 0.16 -20.01 6.36
CA THR A 52 0.52 -19.29 5.13
C THR A 52 1.96 -19.59 4.69
N GLY A 53 2.75 -20.28 5.51
CA GLY A 53 4.19 -20.45 5.30
C GLY A 53 4.97 -19.18 5.61
N ARG A 54 6.30 -19.28 5.57
CA ARG A 54 7.18 -18.16 5.97
C ARG A 54 7.07 -16.92 5.06
N ASP A 55 6.56 -17.09 3.84
CA ASP A 55 6.65 -16.09 2.79
C ASP A 55 5.27 -15.67 2.23
N ARG A 56 4.16 -16.06 2.87
CA ARG A 56 2.80 -15.82 2.34
C ARG A 56 1.96 -14.95 3.29
N PHE A 57 2.56 -13.89 3.79
CA PHE A 57 1.87 -12.95 4.66
C PHE A 57 0.75 -12.18 3.91
N GLU A 58 0.89 -12.02 2.58
CA GLU A 58 -0.16 -11.44 1.76
C GLU A 58 -1.46 -12.23 1.81
N ASP A 59 -1.44 -13.54 1.81
CA ASP A 59 -2.66 -14.38 1.92
C ASP A 59 -3.41 -14.08 3.24
N TYR A 60 -2.65 -13.89 4.32
CA TYR A 60 -3.23 -13.53 5.61
C TYR A 60 -3.86 -12.13 5.60
N ILE A 61 -3.20 -11.16 4.99
CA ILE A 61 -3.75 -9.80 4.82
C ILE A 61 -4.99 -9.82 3.94
N GLU A 62 -5.05 -10.66 2.91
CA GLU A 62 -6.26 -10.84 2.11
C GLU A 62 -7.42 -11.42 2.93
N ILE A 63 -7.16 -12.40 3.78
CA ILE A 63 -8.15 -12.92 4.72
C ILE A 63 -8.66 -11.82 5.66
N LEU A 64 -7.77 -11.02 6.24
CA LEU A 64 -8.16 -9.91 7.11
C LEU A 64 -8.99 -8.85 6.37
N ASN A 65 -8.63 -8.52 5.14
CA ASN A 65 -9.38 -7.58 4.31
C ASN A 65 -10.77 -8.13 3.93
N LEU A 66 -10.88 -9.44 3.69
CA LEU A 66 -12.13 -10.11 3.39
C LEU A 66 -13.10 -10.08 4.60
N LEU A 67 -12.56 -10.30 5.78
CA LEU A 67 -13.33 -10.27 7.04
C LEU A 67 -13.67 -8.85 7.51
N GLY A 68 -12.92 -7.86 7.05
CA GLY A 68 -13.21 -6.44 7.25
C GLY A 68 -13.39 -6.03 8.72
N THR A 69 -14.59 -5.51 9.04
CA THR A 69 -14.92 -5.00 10.38
C THR A 69 -15.26 -6.09 11.41
N GLU A 70 -15.35 -7.35 11.00
CA GLU A 70 -15.67 -8.45 11.93
C GLU A 70 -14.52 -8.76 12.89
N ILE A 71 -13.31 -8.31 12.57
CA ILE A 71 -12.11 -8.48 13.40
C ILE A 71 -11.52 -7.11 13.70
N SER A 72 -11.37 -6.81 15.00
CA SER A 72 -10.67 -5.61 15.45
C SER A 72 -9.33 -6.00 16.06
N PRO A 73 -8.21 -5.44 15.58
CA PRO A 73 -6.91 -5.67 16.21
C PRO A 73 -6.87 -4.99 17.57
N GLU A 74 -6.22 -5.64 18.51
CA GLU A 74 -5.82 -5.00 19.76
C GLU A 74 -4.56 -4.16 19.50
N VAL A 75 -4.55 -2.96 20.05
CA VAL A 75 -3.47 -1.98 19.88
C VAL A 75 -2.93 -1.59 21.25
N ILE A 76 -1.62 -1.36 21.35
CA ILE A 76 -1.03 -0.87 22.61
C ILE A 76 -1.20 0.65 22.72
N ASP A 77 -1.93 1.11 23.72
CA ASP A 77 -2.17 2.54 23.97
C ASP A 77 -0.95 3.31 24.52
N SER A 78 0.07 2.60 25.02
CA SER A 78 1.24 3.22 25.64
C SER A 78 2.34 3.66 24.67
N LEU A 79 2.25 3.30 23.40
CA LEU A 79 3.08 3.86 22.34
C LEU A 79 2.33 5.02 21.70
N PRO A 80 3.00 6.08 21.22
CA PRO A 80 2.32 7.16 20.52
C PRO A 80 1.60 6.59 19.32
N LEU A 81 0.28 6.50 19.42
CA LEU A 81 -0.57 5.78 18.49
C LEU A 81 -1.31 6.76 17.62
N ALA A 82 -1.17 6.64 16.35
CA ALA A 82 -2.17 7.17 15.46
C ALA A 82 -3.49 6.44 15.70
N SER A 83 -4.53 7.20 15.95
CA SER A 83 -5.90 6.73 16.10
C SER A 83 -6.38 6.10 14.80
N GLY A 84 -6.25 4.79 14.65
CA GLY A 84 -6.74 4.08 13.47
C GLY A 84 -6.98 2.61 13.77
N LYS A 85 -8.23 2.19 13.63
CA LYS A 85 -8.65 0.78 13.74
C LYS A 85 -8.17 -0.08 12.56
N ASN A 86 -7.21 0.37 11.77
CA ASN A 86 -6.81 -0.28 10.54
C ASN A 86 -5.58 -1.14 10.76
N PHE A 87 -5.64 -2.37 10.28
CA PHE A 87 -4.48 -3.25 10.16
C PHE A 87 -3.40 -2.54 9.33
N ARG A 88 -2.16 -2.56 9.84
CA ARG A 88 -1.01 -2.09 9.07
C ARG A 88 -0.09 -3.25 8.76
N PRO A 89 -0.18 -3.76 7.55
CA PRO A 89 0.80 -4.71 7.07
C PRO A 89 2.17 -4.02 6.93
N PRO A 90 3.27 -4.75 6.96
CA PRO A 90 4.59 -4.21 6.64
C PRO A 90 4.58 -3.44 5.32
N LEU A 91 5.37 -2.36 5.23
CA LEU A 91 5.38 -1.47 4.07
C LEU A 91 5.63 -2.21 2.75
N TYR A 92 6.50 -3.23 2.76
CA TYR A 92 6.77 -4.01 1.55
C TYR A 92 5.52 -4.69 0.97
N LEU A 93 4.53 -5.06 1.79
CA LEU A 93 3.26 -5.65 1.29
C LEU A 93 2.39 -4.61 0.60
N GLU A 94 2.29 -3.41 1.18
CA GLU A 94 1.60 -2.31 0.53
C GLU A 94 2.32 -1.90 -0.77
N ALA A 95 3.65 -1.97 -0.78
CA ALA A 95 4.46 -1.75 -1.96
C ALA A 95 4.20 -2.81 -3.05
N VAL A 96 4.11 -4.10 -2.70
CA VAL A 96 3.75 -5.18 -3.66
C VAL A 96 2.39 -4.93 -4.28
N LYS A 97 1.38 -4.56 -3.47
CA LYS A 97 0.04 -4.22 -3.97
C LYS A 97 0.09 -3.02 -4.92
N PHE A 98 0.83 -1.97 -4.54
CA PHE A 98 1.01 -0.81 -5.40
C PHE A 98 1.64 -1.16 -6.75
N ILE A 99 2.70 -1.98 -6.75
CA ILE A 99 3.34 -2.45 -7.98
C ILE A 99 2.35 -3.20 -8.89
N ALA A 100 1.49 -4.05 -8.33
CA ALA A 100 0.46 -4.75 -9.11
C ALA A 100 -0.57 -3.78 -9.72
N TYR A 101 -1.03 -2.79 -8.96
CA TYR A 101 -1.96 -1.78 -9.47
C TYR A 101 -1.31 -0.85 -10.50
N LEU A 102 -0.03 -0.51 -10.30
CA LEU A 102 0.72 0.29 -11.24
C LEU A 102 0.98 -0.45 -12.56
N GLU A 103 1.31 -1.73 -12.52
CA GLU A 103 1.43 -2.59 -13.69
C GLU A 103 0.12 -2.62 -14.50
N ALA A 104 -1.03 -2.78 -13.81
CA ALA A 104 -2.34 -2.72 -14.43
C ALA A 104 -2.67 -1.33 -15.03
N LEU A 105 -2.24 -0.26 -14.39
CA LEU A 105 -2.37 1.10 -14.90
C LEU A 105 -1.54 1.31 -16.16
N LEU A 106 -0.28 0.86 -16.16
CA LEU A 106 0.67 1.02 -17.27
C LEU A 106 0.39 0.09 -18.46
N SER A 107 -0.48 -0.92 -18.28
CA SER A 107 -0.91 -1.77 -19.41
C SER A 107 -1.74 -1.02 -20.45
N ARG A 108 -2.27 0.15 -20.11
CA ARG A 108 -3.04 1.04 -20.99
C ARG A 108 -2.48 2.45 -20.93
N PRO A 109 -2.51 3.21 -22.03
CA PRO A 109 -2.04 4.59 -22.04
C PRO A 109 -2.95 5.43 -21.14
N TRP A 110 -2.37 6.04 -20.09
CA TRP A 110 -3.06 6.97 -19.22
C TRP A 110 -2.75 8.40 -19.65
N ARG A 111 -3.61 8.94 -20.50
CA ARG A 111 -3.46 10.27 -21.08
C ARG A 111 -4.43 11.24 -20.47
N LYS A 112 -3.99 12.49 -20.30
CA LYS A 112 -4.82 13.61 -19.87
C LYS A 112 -4.65 14.78 -20.81
N PHE A 113 -5.69 15.61 -20.92
CA PHE A 113 -5.56 16.87 -21.63
C PHE A 113 -4.65 17.80 -20.83
N ASP A 114 -3.62 18.29 -21.50
CA ASP A 114 -2.70 19.30 -20.99
C ASP A 114 -2.74 20.53 -21.89
N ASN A 115 -2.70 21.70 -21.25
CA ASN A 115 -2.66 22.97 -21.94
C ASN A 115 -1.21 23.36 -22.15
N ILE A 116 -0.74 23.21 -23.38
CA ILE A 116 0.59 23.70 -23.75
C ILE A 116 0.48 25.10 -24.33
N GLU A 117 1.21 26.03 -23.73
CA GLU A 117 1.43 27.35 -24.32
C GLU A 117 2.71 27.29 -25.15
N LYS A 118 2.59 27.67 -26.42
CA LYS A 118 3.71 27.76 -27.36
C LYS A 118 3.69 29.09 -28.08
N ILE A 119 4.85 29.70 -28.24
CA ILE A 119 5.00 30.90 -29.10
C ILE A 119 5.53 30.39 -30.43
N SER A 120 4.79 30.66 -31.51
CA SER A 120 5.13 30.22 -32.86
C SER A 120 4.70 31.24 -33.91
N SER A 121 5.39 31.31 -35.02
CA SER A 121 4.98 32.04 -36.20
C SER A 121 3.81 31.43 -36.94
N GLN A 122 3.60 30.12 -36.74
CA GLN A 122 2.43 29.40 -37.26
C GLN A 122 1.50 29.07 -36.09
N PRO A 123 0.47 29.82 -35.82
CA PRO A 123 -0.43 29.60 -34.71
C PRO A 123 -1.22 28.30 -34.90
N SER A 124 -1.10 27.41 -33.90
CA SER A 124 -1.92 26.17 -33.84
C SER A 124 -2.62 26.12 -32.49
N GLY A 125 -3.95 26.28 -32.49
CA GLY A 125 -4.76 26.37 -31.28
C GLY A 125 -5.30 27.77 -31.02
N GLN A 126 -5.71 28.07 -29.80
CA GLN A 126 -6.26 29.36 -29.42
C GLN A 126 -5.12 30.37 -29.15
N ILE A 127 -5.16 31.50 -29.85
CA ILE A 127 -4.20 32.59 -29.66
C ILE A 127 -4.55 33.35 -28.36
N ASN A 128 -3.55 33.57 -27.50
CA ASN A 128 -3.67 34.42 -26.34
C ASN A 128 -3.38 35.87 -26.74
N TRP A 129 -4.44 36.55 -27.17
CA TRP A 129 -4.34 37.93 -27.66
C TRP A 129 -3.79 38.91 -26.61
N THR A 130 -4.13 38.73 -25.34
CA THR A 130 -3.58 39.55 -24.25
C THR A 130 -2.08 39.49 -24.17
N LYS A 131 -1.52 38.25 -24.21
CA LYS A 131 -0.06 38.05 -24.24
C LYS A 131 0.55 38.56 -25.53
N TYR A 132 -0.13 38.41 -26.66
CA TYR A 132 0.33 38.93 -27.95
C TYR A 132 0.46 40.43 -27.92
N ILE A 133 -0.58 41.16 -27.57
CA ILE A 133 -0.59 42.63 -27.50
C ILE A 133 0.49 43.18 -26.57
N ASN A 134 0.71 42.52 -25.43
CA ASN A 134 1.75 42.93 -24.49
C ASN A 134 3.18 42.71 -24.98
N ASN A 135 3.39 41.91 -26.03
CA ASN A 135 4.71 41.59 -26.57
C ASN A 135 4.94 42.09 -28.01
N GLU A 136 3.89 42.50 -28.73
CA GLU A 136 3.96 42.91 -30.14
C GLU A 136 4.76 44.20 -30.38
N TYR A 137 4.93 45.02 -29.34
CA TYR A 137 5.72 46.26 -29.45
C TYR A 137 7.17 46.00 -29.85
N LYS A 138 7.68 44.78 -29.59
CA LYS A 138 9.00 44.33 -30.07
C LYS A 138 8.85 43.79 -31.48
N ILE A 139 9.58 44.38 -32.44
CA ILE A 139 9.54 44.03 -33.87
C ILE A 139 9.77 42.52 -34.07
N GLU A 140 10.64 41.92 -33.29
CA GLU A 140 10.97 40.48 -33.32
C GLU A 140 9.80 39.56 -32.93
N ASN A 141 8.78 40.10 -32.27
CA ASN A 141 7.65 39.35 -31.78
C ASN A 141 6.35 39.51 -32.58
N ARG A 142 6.34 40.42 -33.55
CA ARG A 142 5.14 40.73 -34.36
C ARG A 142 4.58 39.53 -35.10
N LEU A 143 5.39 38.57 -35.48
CA LEU A 143 5.00 37.32 -36.14
C LEU A 143 5.08 36.10 -35.21
N LYS A 144 5.13 36.32 -33.87
CA LYS A 144 5.18 35.26 -32.87
C LYS A 144 3.89 35.27 -32.05
N PHE A 145 3.04 34.32 -32.31
CA PHE A 145 1.73 34.20 -31.67
C PHE A 145 1.85 33.24 -30.46
N PRO A 146 1.56 33.74 -29.24
CA PRO A 146 1.40 32.86 -28.07
C PRO A 146 0.08 32.08 -28.23
N THR A 147 0.18 30.81 -28.43
CA THR A 147 -0.97 29.93 -28.63
C THR A 147 -1.12 28.97 -27.47
N ARG A 148 -2.35 28.67 -27.11
CA ARG A 148 -2.73 27.65 -26.16
C ARG A 148 -3.39 26.50 -26.91
N LYS A 149 -2.84 25.30 -26.78
CA LYS A 149 -3.35 24.08 -27.38
C LYS A 149 -3.56 23.01 -26.35
N ASN A 150 -4.76 22.43 -26.34
CA ASN A 150 -5.02 21.21 -25.56
C ASN A 150 -4.46 20.03 -26.30
N ILE A 151 -3.51 19.34 -25.71
CA ILE A 151 -2.99 18.09 -26.23
C ILE A 151 -3.27 16.95 -25.25
N LEU A 152 -3.47 15.76 -25.79
CA LEU A 152 -3.60 14.57 -24.99
C LEU A 152 -2.19 14.02 -24.72
N SER A 153 -1.74 14.18 -23.48
CA SER A 153 -0.36 13.86 -23.07
C SER A 153 -0.31 12.83 -21.96
N GLU A 154 0.72 12.01 -21.98
CA GLU A 154 1.11 11.13 -20.87
C GLU A 154 2.02 11.86 -19.87
N PHE A 155 2.62 13.00 -20.26
CA PHE A 155 3.52 13.80 -19.43
C PHE A 155 2.76 14.79 -18.54
N HIS A 156 1.88 14.27 -17.67
CA HIS A 156 1.15 15.10 -16.71
C HIS A 156 1.69 14.91 -15.28
N SER A 157 1.44 15.89 -14.40
CA SER A 157 2.00 15.92 -13.03
C SER A 157 1.71 14.66 -12.22
N GLU A 158 0.54 14.07 -12.41
CA GLU A 158 0.13 12.87 -11.67
C GLU A 158 1.01 11.64 -12.01
N TYR A 159 1.52 11.54 -13.25
CA TYR A 159 2.52 10.51 -13.59
C TYR A 159 3.84 10.75 -12.83
N ALA A 160 4.27 11.99 -12.71
CA ALA A 160 5.47 12.34 -11.96
C ALA A 160 5.33 12.05 -10.46
N GLU A 161 4.12 12.24 -9.91
CA GLU A 161 3.78 11.91 -8.51
C GLU A 161 3.73 10.38 -8.30
N ILE A 162 3.12 9.63 -9.21
CA ILE A 162 3.14 8.15 -9.19
C ILE A 162 4.57 7.61 -9.33
N ARG A 163 5.40 8.22 -10.17
CA ARG A 163 6.81 7.87 -10.29
C ARG A 163 7.55 8.03 -8.96
N TYR A 164 7.30 9.09 -8.24
CA TYR A 164 7.89 9.31 -6.91
C TYR A 164 7.51 8.19 -5.92
N VAL A 165 6.23 7.80 -5.88
CA VAL A 165 5.78 6.68 -5.03
C VAL A 165 6.41 5.35 -5.47
N PHE A 166 6.57 5.14 -6.78
CA PHE A 166 7.26 3.97 -7.30
C PHE A 166 8.71 3.89 -6.81
N ASP A 167 9.43 5.00 -6.79
CA ASP A 167 10.81 5.02 -6.30
C ASP A 167 10.89 4.69 -4.79
N ILE A 168 9.93 5.15 -3.98
CA ILE A 168 9.80 4.75 -2.57
C ILE A 168 9.59 3.23 -2.46
N CYS A 169 8.62 2.70 -3.21
CA CYS A 169 8.30 1.26 -3.21
C CYS A 169 9.48 0.41 -3.68
N LYS A 170 10.18 0.84 -4.72
CA LYS A 170 11.37 0.15 -5.24
C LYS A 170 12.45 0.05 -4.18
N ASN A 171 12.73 1.14 -3.47
CA ASN A 171 13.72 1.16 -2.40
C ASN A 171 13.34 0.20 -1.26
N GLU A 172 12.07 0.19 -0.83
CA GLU A 172 11.58 -0.72 0.20
C GLU A 172 11.66 -2.18 -0.24
N LEU A 173 11.19 -2.49 -1.44
CA LEU A 173 11.20 -3.86 -1.97
C LEU A 173 12.59 -4.44 -2.21
N LEU A 174 13.60 -3.58 -2.41
CA LEU A 174 14.99 -4.00 -2.53
C LEU A 174 15.74 -3.97 -1.19
N SER A 175 15.14 -3.42 -0.13
CA SER A 175 15.74 -3.32 1.21
C SER A 175 15.91 -4.70 1.86
N SER A 176 16.67 -4.76 2.97
CA SER A 176 16.85 -5.98 3.76
C SER A 176 15.56 -6.46 4.43
N ASN A 177 14.57 -5.58 4.61
CA ASN A 177 13.30 -5.87 5.29
C ASN A 177 12.36 -6.75 4.46
N THR A 178 12.55 -6.79 3.15
CA THR A 178 11.71 -7.56 2.24
C THR A 178 12.23 -9.00 2.11
N PRO A 179 11.37 -10.01 2.25
CA PRO A 179 11.75 -11.42 2.06
C PRO A 179 12.33 -11.69 0.66
N GLN A 180 13.37 -12.54 0.59
CA GLN A 180 14.08 -12.80 -0.67
C GLN A 180 13.17 -13.37 -1.77
N ARG A 181 12.17 -14.16 -1.40
CA ARG A 181 11.19 -14.72 -2.35
C ARG A 181 10.42 -13.61 -3.05
N ILE A 182 9.93 -12.60 -2.29
CA ILE A 182 9.22 -11.45 -2.85
C ILE A 182 10.14 -10.67 -3.78
N LYS A 183 11.38 -10.41 -3.38
CA LYS A 183 12.38 -9.75 -4.24
C LYS A 183 12.52 -10.44 -5.59
N ASN A 184 12.66 -11.77 -5.58
CA ASN A 184 12.82 -12.54 -6.80
C ASN A 184 11.58 -12.45 -7.71
N THR A 185 10.39 -12.53 -7.14
CA THR A 185 9.12 -12.47 -7.89
C THR A 185 8.87 -11.08 -8.47
N ILE A 186 9.18 -10.02 -7.71
CA ILE A 186 8.83 -8.65 -8.09
C ILE A 186 9.85 -8.03 -9.06
N ARG A 187 11.07 -8.55 -9.14
CA ARG A 187 12.19 -7.97 -9.90
C ARG A 187 11.85 -7.69 -11.36
N VAL A 188 11.20 -8.64 -12.04
CA VAL A 188 10.80 -8.49 -13.44
C VAL A 188 9.78 -7.35 -13.60
N LYS A 189 8.81 -7.27 -12.69
CA LYS A 189 7.80 -6.20 -12.69
C LYS A 189 8.41 -4.83 -12.43
N LEU A 190 9.34 -4.73 -11.50
CA LEU A 190 10.06 -3.48 -11.23
C LEU A 190 10.80 -2.98 -12.46
N SER A 191 11.52 -3.86 -13.18
CA SER A 191 12.24 -3.49 -14.40
C SER A 191 11.29 -3.04 -15.51
N PHE A 192 10.17 -3.72 -15.72
CA PHE A 192 9.15 -3.31 -16.68
C PHE A 192 8.56 -1.94 -16.37
N ILE A 193 8.18 -1.70 -15.11
CA ILE A 193 7.61 -0.42 -14.67
C ILE A 193 8.65 0.69 -14.79
N GLU A 194 9.89 0.42 -14.42
CA GLU A 194 10.99 1.39 -14.52
C GLU A 194 11.23 1.84 -15.96
N GLU A 195 11.22 0.92 -16.91
CA GLU A 195 11.31 1.21 -18.34
C GLU A 195 10.15 2.11 -18.82
N LYS A 196 8.92 1.77 -18.43
CA LYS A 196 7.73 2.57 -18.77
C LYS A 196 7.75 3.97 -18.18
N LEU A 197 8.25 4.12 -16.96
CA LEU A 197 8.33 5.40 -16.25
C LEU A 197 9.65 6.15 -16.47
N TYR A 198 10.54 5.65 -17.31
CA TYR A 198 11.89 6.21 -17.49
C TYR A 198 11.89 7.72 -17.84
N HIS A 199 10.98 8.13 -18.71
CA HIS A 199 10.89 9.52 -19.16
C HIS A 199 10.17 10.46 -18.18
N HIS A 200 9.56 9.92 -17.12
CA HIS A 200 8.86 10.72 -16.11
C HIS A 200 9.79 11.05 -14.96
N LYS A 201 10.08 12.32 -14.77
CA LYS A 201 10.85 12.78 -13.60
C LYS A 201 9.98 12.69 -12.35
N PRO A 202 10.49 12.11 -11.24
CA PRO A 202 9.73 12.02 -10.00
C PRO A 202 9.45 13.42 -9.43
N LYS A 203 8.22 13.62 -8.96
CA LYS A 203 7.79 14.84 -8.27
C LYS A 203 7.34 14.45 -6.87
N ALA A 204 8.07 14.92 -5.85
CA ALA A 204 7.72 14.69 -4.47
C ALA A 204 6.32 15.23 -4.15
N THR A 205 5.53 14.43 -3.47
CA THR A 205 4.17 14.77 -3.03
C THR A 205 3.86 14.08 -1.72
N ASN A 206 2.99 14.68 -0.92
CA ASN A 206 2.48 14.08 0.32
C ASN A 206 1.11 13.44 0.12
N ASN A 207 0.43 13.77 -0.98
CA ASN A 207 -0.89 13.21 -1.29
C ASN A 207 -1.18 13.36 -2.78
N ILE A 208 -1.77 12.33 -3.39
CA ILE A 208 -2.20 12.32 -4.78
C ILE A 208 -3.72 12.45 -4.82
N ILE A 209 -4.21 13.51 -5.44
CA ILE A 209 -5.64 13.83 -5.47
C ILE A 209 -6.36 12.85 -6.39
N THR A 210 -7.36 12.14 -5.86
CA THR A 210 -8.28 11.31 -6.63
C THR A 210 -9.43 12.17 -7.16
N LYS A 211 -9.67 12.11 -8.46
CA LYS A 211 -10.74 12.88 -9.13
C LYS A 211 -11.93 11.98 -9.44
N SER A 212 -13.13 12.55 -9.50
CA SER A 212 -14.34 11.80 -9.90
C SER A 212 -14.23 11.25 -11.33
N SER A 213 -13.50 11.92 -12.20
CA SER A 213 -13.25 11.54 -13.60
C SER A 213 -12.19 10.45 -13.77
N ASP A 214 -11.48 10.06 -12.71
CA ASP A 214 -10.47 9.01 -12.78
C ASP A 214 -11.15 7.66 -13.00
N SER A 215 -10.57 6.83 -13.87
CA SER A 215 -11.03 5.45 -14.06
C SER A 215 -10.83 4.63 -12.77
N PRO A 216 -11.56 3.52 -12.59
CA PRO A 216 -11.40 2.66 -11.41
C PRO A 216 -9.94 2.24 -11.17
N THR A 217 -9.22 1.87 -12.22
CA THR A 217 -7.80 1.47 -12.14
C THR A 217 -6.91 2.63 -11.63
N VAL A 218 -7.15 3.85 -12.14
CA VAL A 218 -6.42 5.05 -11.68
C VAL A 218 -6.73 5.35 -10.23
N LYS A 219 -8.00 5.29 -9.82
CA LYS A 219 -8.43 5.51 -8.43
C LYS A 219 -7.74 4.54 -7.48
N THR A 220 -7.81 3.24 -7.76
CA THR A 220 -7.20 2.20 -6.92
C THR A 220 -5.70 2.40 -6.80
N CYS A 221 -5.01 2.74 -7.91
CA CYS A 221 -3.57 3.01 -7.89
C CYS A 221 -3.23 4.24 -7.02
N LYS A 222 -4.00 5.34 -7.13
CA LYS A 222 -3.81 6.55 -6.32
C LYS A 222 -4.11 6.33 -4.84
N GLU A 223 -5.18 5.61 -4.52
CA GLU A 223 -5.53 5.26 -3.14
C GLU A 223 -4.42 4.43 -2.49
N GLN A 224 -3.88 3.47 -3.22
CA GLN A 224 -2.77 2.67 -2.74
C GLN A 224 -1.47 3.50 -2.62
N ALA A 225 -1.21 4.41 -3.56
CA ALA A 225 -0.10 5.36 -3.48
C ALA A 225 -0.20 6.23 -2.22
N ASN A 226 -1.38 6.75 -1.92
CA ASN A 226 -1.62 7.55 -0.71
C ASN A 226 -1.42 6.76 0.58
N LYS A 227 -1.77 5.46 0.62
CA LYS A 227 -1.46 4.60 1.76
C LYS A 227 0.05 4.51 2.01
N ILE A 228 0.85 4.44 0.95
CA ILE A 228 2.31 4.38 1.04
C ILE A 228 2.88 5.73 1.49
N LEU A 229 2.42 6.84 0.89
CA LEU A 229 2.87 8.19 1.26
C LEU A 229 2.59 8.51 2.74
N ASN A 230 1.44 8.06 3.24
CA ASN A 230 1.02 8.26 4.62
C ASN A 230 1.54 7.18 5.58
N PHE A 231 2.30 6.20 5.08
CA PHE A 231 2.74 5.07 5.89
C PHE A 231 3.64 5.50 7.06
N ASN A 232 4.55 6.43 6.83
CA ASN A 232 5.48 6.94 7.84
C ASN A 232 4.92 8.12 8.66
N LEU A 233 3.81 8.73 8.25
CA LEU A 233 3.18 9.83 8.97
C LEU A 233 2.36 9.36 10.18
N VAL A 234 2.10 8.07 10.24
CA VAL A 234 1.39 7.46 11.36
C VAL A 234 2.40 6.62 12.12
N ASP A 235 2.68 6.98 13.35
CA ASP A 235 3.58 6.25 14.23
C ASP A 235 3.32 4.76 14.16
N SER A 236 4.39 3.97 14.11
CA SER A 236 4.34 2.52 14.00
C SER A 236 3.59 1.94 15.19
N THR A 237 2.40 1.47 14.94
CA THR A 237 1.51 0.94 15.97
C THR A 237 1.82 -0.52 16.19
N ALA A 238 2.09 -0.89 17.44
CA ALA A 238 2.03 -2.29 17.83
C ALA A 238 0.57 -2.76 17.76
N TRP A 239 0.32 -3.82 17.01
CA TRP A 239 -1.00 -4.44 16.92
C TRP A 239 -0.88 -5.97 16.98
N ARG A 240 -1.94 -6.60 17.45
CA ARG A 240 -2.08 -8.05 17.44
C ARG A 240 -3.52 -8.46 17.17
N VAL A 241 -3.68 -9.65 16.67
CA VAL A 241 -4.97 -10.33 16.48
C VAL A 241 -4.84 -11.75 16.98
N ASP A 242 -5.86 -12.26 17.64
CA ASP A 242 -5.92 -13.68 17.97
C ASP A 242 -6.21 -14.48 16.70
N PHE A 243 -5.31 -15.37 16.37
CA PHE A 243 -5.42 -16.22 15.19
C PHE A 243 -6.64 -17.14 15.23
N SER A 244 -7.02 -17.61 16.43
CA SER A 244 -8.18 -18.47 16.60
C SER A 244 -9.48 -17.76 16.16
N ASP A 245 -9.61 -16.48 16.52
CA ASP A 245 -10.75 -15.66 16.11
C ASP A 245 -10.76 -15.41 14.59
N VAL A 246 -9.60 -15.14 14.01
CA VAL A 246 -9.47 -14.97 12.55
C VAL A 246 -9.88 -16.24 11.83
N PHE A 247 -9.38 -17.38 12.26
CA PHE A 247 -9.66 -18.67 11.64
C PHE A 247 -11.14 -19.02 11.74
N GLU A 248 -11.74 -18.86 12.92
CA GLU A 248 -13.17 -19.10 13.13
C GLU A 248 -14.03 -18.26 12.20
N LYS A 249 -13.78 -16.96 12.14
CA LYS A 249 -14.56 -16.04 11.30
C LYS A 249 -14.35 -16.30 9.81
N PHE A 250 -13.14 -16.66 9.41
CA PHE A 250 -12.86 -17.03 8.03
C PHE A 250 -13.63 -18.28 7.61
N VAL A 251 -13.65 -19.31 8.45
CA VAL A 251 -14.45 -20.52 8.22
C VAL A 251 -15.94 -20.20 8.16
N GLN A 252 -16.45 -19.37 9.08
CA GLN A 252 -17.82 -18.91 9.05
C GLN A 252 -18.16 -18.15 7.77
N HIS A 253 -17.23 -17.29 7.28
CA HIS A 253 -17.41 -16.56 6.02
C HIS A 253 -17.55 -17.51 4.83
N ILE A 254 -16.69 -18.52 4.73
CA ILE A 254 -16.78 -19.54 3.67
C ILE A 254 -18.11 -20.28 3.73
N PHE A 255 -18.51 -20.75 4.92
CA PHE A 255 -19.78 -21.46 5.06
C PHE A 255 -21.01 -20.56 4.79
N LYS A 256 -20.95 -19.27 5.13
CA LYS A 256 -22.00 -18.32 4.75
C LYS A 256 -22.13 -18.19 3.22
N ALA A 257 -20.98 -18.13 2.51
CA ALA A 257 -20.97 -18.07 1.05
C ALA A 257 -21.61 -19.34 0.44
N VAL A 258 -21.19 -20.53 0.87
CA VAL A 258 -21.75 -21.82 0.43
C VAL A 258 -23.23 -21.93 0.76
N ALA A 259 -23.65 -21.54 1.96
CA ALA A 259 -25.05 -21.56 2.36
C ALA A 259 -25.91 -20.64 1.48
N LYS A 260 -25.38 -19.48 1.10
CA LYS A 260 -26.07 -18.56 0.19
C LYS A 260 -26.26 -19.16 -1.21
N GLU A 261 -25.24 -19.84 -1.73
CA GLU A 261 -25.30 -20.50 -3.05
C GLU A 261 -26.26 -21.72 -3.06
N THR A 262 -26.30 -22.46 -1.96
CA THR A 262 -27.14 -23.67 -1.84
C THR A 262 -28.55 -23.42 -1.28
N GLY A 263 -28.89 -22.15 -0.95
CA GLY A 263 -30.17 -21.79 -0.32
C GLY A 263 -30.26 -22.21 1.16
N GLY A 264 -29.12 -22.59 1.78
CA GLY A 264 -29.04 -22.95 3.18
C GLY A 264 -28.95 -21.74 4.13
N LYS A 265 -29.04 -22.02 5.44
CA LYS A 265 -28.80 -21.04 6.50
C LYS A 265 -27.66 -21.53 7.41
N LEU A 266 -26.68 -20.67 7.65
CA LEU A 266 -25.60 -20.96 8.61
C LEU A 266 -26.00 -20.41 9.99
N PHE A 267 -25.97 -21.26 10.99
CA PHE A 267 -26.10 -20.89 12.40
C PHE A 267 -24.71 -20.97 13.06
N ALA A 268 -24.05 -19.83 13.18
CA ALA A 268 -22.75 -19.75 13.84
C ALA A 268 -22.94 -19.69 15.36
N ASN A 269 -22.12 -20.44 16.10
CA ASN A 269 -22.08 -20.44 17.58
C ASN A 269 -23.39 -20.82 18.27
N PHE A 270 -24.24 -21.64 17.62
CA PHE A 270 -25.47 -22.12 18.19
C PHE A 270 -25.19 -23.25 19.19
N LYS A 271 -25.45 -23.04 20.49
CA LYS A 271 -25.44 -24.10 21.48
C LYS A 271 -26.72 -24.93 21.34
N PHE A 272 -26.59 -26.13 20.77
CA PHE A 272 -27.67 -27.08 20.79
C PHE A 272 -27.86 -27.62 22.22
N HIS A 273 -28.94 -27.22 22.85
CA HIS A 273 -29.35 -27.89 24.07
C HIS A 273 -30.08 -29.18 23.67
N SER A 274 -29.42 -30.33 23.81
CA SER A 274 -30.15 -31.61 23.70
C SER A 274 -31.15 -31.68 24.84
N ARG A 275 -32.46 -31.60 24.53
CA ARG A 275 -33.48 -32.05 25.45
C ARG A 275 -33.38 -33.56 25.50
N THR A 276 -32.70 -34.11 26.49
CA THR A 276 -32.92 -35.49 26.89
C THR A 276 -34.35 -35.56 27.46
N SER A 277 -35.30 -36.05 26.65
CA SER A 277 -36.59 -36.50 27.19
C SER A 277 -36.30 -37.65 28.16
N LYS A 278 -36.66 -37.44 29.42
CA LYS A 278 -36.79 -38.53 30.40
C LYS A 278 -37.98 -39.40 30.02
#